data_2deded0e4f10c2d838123d3dbc4ebb5c
#
_entry.id   2deded0e4f10c2d838123d3dbc4ebb5c
#
_cell.length_a   1.000
_cell.length_b   1.000
_cell.length_c   1.000
_cell.angle_alpha   90.00
_cell.angle_beta   90.00
_cell.angle_gamma   90.00
#
_symmetry.space_group_name_H-M   'P 1'
#
loop_
_entity.id
_entity.type
_entity.pdbx_description
1 polymer ?
#
loop_
_entity_poly.entity_id
_entity_poly.type
_entity_poly.pdbx_seq_one_letter_code
_entity_poly.pdbx_strand_id
1 'polypeptide(L)'
;MSFREIGVNAHNNVIHYGGGGAPTTIVCGAFRFDRASLKPVTQLLPSFILMKADQARTLALHMTMQALASEMADQAPGSEVVATRLAEVLFIHVLRAHIASGPERNKGLLRAVFDPQMGTALSAIHGRVKTPWTVESLAEAAGMSRSAFAARFKELLGQTPLEYVTEWRMRKAMQLLEHRDKKLIDVARAVGYESDAAFSKAFKRVVGANPGEYLRRGFEDNAHA
;
A
#
# COMPACT_ATOMS: atom_id res chain seq x y z
N MET A 1 -2.43 5.07 27.72
CA MET A 1 -3.53 4.39 28.43
C MET A 1 -3.92 3.15 27.64
N SER A 2 -3.74 1.98 28.22
CA SER A 2 -4.13 0.72 27.60
C SER A 2 -5.62 0.48 27.86
N PHE A 3 -6.39 0.09 26.82
CA PHE A 3 -7.82 -0.25 26.94
C PHE A 3 -8.14 -1.37 27.97
N ARG A 4 -7.13 -2.00 28.56
CA ARG A 4 -7.27 -3.03 29.61
C ARG A 4 -7.57 -2.49 31.01
N GLU A 5 -7.42 -1.19 31.25
CA GLU A 5 -7.62 -0.58 32.58
C GLU A 5 -9.00 0.05 32.80
N ILE A 6 -9.82 0.09 31.74
CA ILE A 6 -11.19 0.58 31.83
C ILE A 6 -12.06 -0.67 31.93
N GLY A 7 -12.78 -0.85 33.04
CA GLY A 7 -13.71 -1.97 33.27
C GLY A 7 -14.82 -1.95 32.22
N VAL A 8 -14.56 -2.60 31.09
CA VAL A 8 -15.41 -2.56 29.91
C VAL A 8 -16.25 -3.82 29.86
N ASN A 9 -17.55 -3.70 29.97
CA ASN A 9 -18.48 -4.74 29.57
C ASN A 9 -18.57 -4.77 28.05
N ALA A 10 -17.70 -5.59 27.41
CA ALA A 10 -17.77 -5.82 25.97
C ALA A 10 -18.82 -6.91 25.72
N HIS A 11 -20.00 -6.53 25.30
CA HIS A 11 -20.96 -7.43 24.67
C HIS A 11 -20.89 -7.16 23.17
N ASN A 12 -20.59 -8.21 22.41
CA ASN A 12 -20.64 -8.17 20.93
C ASN A 12 -19.75 -7.08 20.26
N ASN A 13 -18.49 -6.92 20.68
CA ASN A 13 -17.57 -5.91 20.16
C ASN A 13 -18.04 -4.44 20.30
N VAL A 14 -19.10 -4.17 21.05
CA VAL A 14 -19.57 -2.83 21.37
C VAL A 14 -19.23 -2.50 22.82
N ILE A 15 -18.56 -1.38 23.01
CA ILE A 15 -18.14 -0.90 24.32
C ILE A 15 -19.01 0.28 24.69
N HIS A 16 -19.76 0.17 25.78
CA HIS A 16 -20.50 1.29 26.36
C HIS A 16 -19.72 1.90 27.52
N TYR A 17 -19.38 3.18 27.39
CA TYR A 17 -18.59 3.89 28.41
C TYR A 17 -19.15 5.30 28.65
N GLY A 18 -19.11 5.77 29.89
CA GLY A 18 -19.62 7.07 30.30
C GLY A 18 -21.04 7.03 30.85
N GLY A 19 -21.64 8.18 31.10
CA GLY A 19 -23.02 8.29 31.62
C GLY A 19 -23.58 9.70 31.46
N GLY A 20 -24.89 9.82 31.30
CA GLY A 20 -25.67 11.07 31.39
C GLY A 20 -25.55 12.08 30.27
N GLY A 21 -24.62 11.92 29.32
CA GLY A 21 -24.49 12.76 28.14
C GLY A 21 -25.17 12.19 26.90
N ALA A 22 -25.22 13.00 25.80
CA ALA A 22 -25.66 12.50 24.52
C ALA A 22 -24.73 11.38 23.99
N PRO A 23 -25.26 10.27 23.49
CA PRO A 23 -24.45 9.16 23.03
C PRO A 23 -23.62 9.53 21.80
N THR A 24 -22.35 9.12 21.78
CA THR A 24 -21.46 9.23 20.63
C THR A 24 -21.00 7.84 20.25
N THR A 25 -21.20 7.47 18.98
CA THR A 25 -20.72 6.18 18.47
C THR A 25 -19.34 6.36 17.82
N ILE A 26 -18.38 5.58 18.26
CA ILE A 26 -17.04 5.50 17.70
C ILE A 26 -16.85 4.12 17.08
N VAL A 27 -16.55 4.05 15.80
CA VAL A 27 -16.19 2.81 15.11
C VAL A 27 -14.68 2.74 14.99
N CYS A 28 -14.07 1.69 15.53
CA CYS A 28 -12.64 1.43 15.48
C CYS A 28 -12.36 0.19 14.61
N GLY A 29 -11.41 0.30 13.71
CA GLY A 29 -10.94 -0.80 12.88
C GLY A 29 -9.40 -0.85 12.84
N ALA A 30 -8.85 -2.05 12.69
CA ALA A 30 -7.42 -2.25 12.51
C ALA A 30 -7.16 -3.02 11.23
N PHE A 31 -6.24 -2.51 10.40
CA PHE A 31 -5.80 -3.18 9.19
C PHE A 31 -4.41 -3.77 9.39
N ARG A 32 -4.27 -5.03 9.05
CA ARG A 32 -2.98 -5.70 8.97
C ARG A 32 -2.58 -5.83 7.51
N PHE A 33 -1.42 -5.32 7.20
CA PHE A 33 -0.90 -5.37 5.84
C PHE A 33 0.38 -6.20 5.82
N ASP A 34 0.60 -6.93 4.74
CA ASP A 34 1.89 -7.54 4.49
C ASP A 34 2.96 -6.44 4.35
N ARG A 35 3.96 -6.50 5.22
CA ARG A 35 5.03 -5.49 5.33
C ARG A 35 5.78 -5.29 4.01
N ALA A 36 6.01 -6.37 3.26
CA ALA A 36 6.80 -6.29 2.04
C ALA A 36 6.04 -5.60 0.89
N SER A 37 4.71 -5.84 0.80
CA SER A 37 3.88 -5.29 -0.28
C SER A 37 3.52 -3.83 -0.08
N LEU A 38 3.34 -3.38 1.15
CA LEU A 38 2.83 -2.03 1.46
C LEU A 38 3.85 -1.09 2.09
N LYS A 39 5.06 -1.54 2.41
CA LYS A 39 6.12 -0.67 2.94
C LYS A 39 6.29 0.64 2.14
N PRO A 40 6.21 0.65 0.79
CA PRO A 40 6.29 1.89 0.02
C PRO A 40 5.09 2.82 0.24
N VAL A 41 3.90 2.28 0.46
CA VAL A 41 2.67 3.07 0.67
C VAL A 41 2.61 3.59 2.11
N THR A 42 2.90 2.73 3.08
CA THR A 42 2.85 3.09 4.51
C THR A 42 3.90 4.10 4.91
N GLN A 43 5.07 4.11 4.27
CA GLN A 43 6.10 5.14 4.50
C GLN A 43 5.70 6.53 3.99
N LEU A 44 4.73 6.60 3.10
CA LEU A 44 4.23 7.84 2.51
C LEU A 44 2.98 8.37 3.23
N LEU A 45 2.37 7.55 4.08
CA LEU A 45 1.23 7.97 4.89
C LEU A 45 1.75 8.76 6.10
N PRO A 46 1.11 9.87 6.45
CA PRO A 46 1.37 10.53 7.72
C PRO A 46 0.98 9.59 8.86
N SER A 47 1.60 9.74 10.01
CA SER A 47 1.28 8.96 11.22
C SER A 47 -0.17 9.12 11.68
N PHE A 48 -0.86 10.15 11.22
CA PHE A 48 -2.24 10.47 11.56
C PHE A 48 -2.92 11.22 10.42
N ILE A 49 -4.13 10.82 10.05
CA ILE A 49 -5.01 11.50 9.09
C ILE A 49 -6.27 11.91 9.84
N LEU A 50 -6.48 13.20 10.02
CA LEU A 50 -7.72 13.77 10.55
C LEU A 50 -8.56 14.32 9.41
N MET A 51 -9.77 13.83 9.29
CA MET A 51 -10.78 14.36 8.36
C MET A 51 -11.96 14.88 9.14
N LYS A 52 -12.24 16.18 8.99
CA LYS A 52 -13.44 16.77 9.57
C LYS A 52 -14.65 16.47 8.67
N ALA A 53 -15.85 16.43 9.27
CA ALA A 53 -17.08 16.07 8.55
C ALA A 53 -17.40 17.01 7.36
N ASP A 54 -17.01 18.28 7.44
CA ASP A 54 -17.12 19.25 6.36
C ASP A 54 -16.12 19.01 5.20
N GLN A 55 -14.97 18.43 5.50
CA GLN A 55 -13.92 18.04 4.54
C GLN A 55 -14.19 16.66 3.92
N ALA A 56 -14.94 15.81 4.62
CA ALA A 56 -15.38 14.49 4.16
C ALA A 56 -16.52 14.57 3.13
N ARG A 57 -16.51 15.59 2.26
CA ARG A 57 -17.58 15.89 1.27
C ARG A 57 -17.81 14.82 0.21
N THR A 58 -17.18 13.68 0.27
CA THR A 58 -17.56 12.57 -0.61
C THR A 58 -18.70 11.80 0.03
N LEU A 59 -19.87 11.92 -0.57
CA LEU A 59 -21.08 11.13 -0.25
C LEU A 59 -20.72 9.65 -0.02
N ALA A 60 -19.81 9.12 -0.85
CA ALA A 60 -19.32 7.76 -0.75
C ALA A 60 -18.65 7.42 0.60
N LEU A 61 -17.86 8.32 1.18
CA LEU A 61 -17.23 8.11 2.49
C LEU A 61 -18.30 8.03 3.59
N HIS A 62 -19.23 8.96 3.57
CA HIS A 62 -20.32 9.02 4.55
C HIS A 62 -21.23 7.79 4.48
N MET A 63 -21.65 7.41 3.27
CA MET A 63 -22.47 6.20 3.06
C MET A 63 -21.76 4.92 3.49
N THR A 64 -20.47 4.80 3.21
CA THR A 64 -19.68 3.62 3.62
C THR A 64 -19.56 3.56 5.16
N MET A 65 -19.36 4.70 5.83
CA MET A 65 -19.35 4.75 7.31
C MET A 65 -20.70 4.36 7.90
N GLN A 66 -21.80 4.86 7.34
CA GLN A 66 -23.14 4.49 7.80
C GLN A 66 -23.43 3.01 7.60
N ALA A 67 -23.11 2.45 6.42
CA ALA A 67 -23.28 1.04 6.13
C ALA A 67 -22.46 0.17 7.10
N LEU A 68 -21.21 0.55 7.37
CA LEU A 68 -20.35 -0.16 8.32
C LEU A 68 -20.93 -0.13 9.75
N ALA A 69 -21.41 1.04 10.19
CA ALA A 69 -22.02 1.19 11.51
C ALA A 69 -23.31 0.37 11.64
N SER A 70 -24.17 0.35 10.63
CA SER A 70 -25.39 -0.47 10.58
C SER A 70 -25.07 -1.96 10.65
N GLU A 71 -24.13 -2.42 9.81
CA GLU A 71 -23.71 -3.83 9.76
C GLU A 71 -23.16 -4.33 11.10
N MET A 72 -22.40 -3.48 11.80
CA MET A 72 -21.87 -3.81 13.14
C MET A 72 -22.96 -3.81 14.22
N ALA A 73 -24.03 -3.03 14.05
CA ALA A 73 -25.15 -3.00 15.00
C ALA A 73 -26.11 -4.19 14.82
N ASP A 74 -26.39 -4.58 13.58
CA ASP A 74 -27.42 -5.58 13.25
C ASP A 74 -26.97 -7.02 13.50
N GLN A 75 -25.66 -7.30 13.51
CA GLN A 75 -25.05 -8.62 13.77
C GLN A 75 -25.72 -9.78 13.02
N ALA A 76 -26.14 -9.54 11.79
CA ALA A 76 -26.73 -10.56 10.94
C ALA A 76 -25.71 -11.64 10.53
N PRO A 77 -26.11 -12.83 10.12
CA PRO A 77 -25.21 -13.83 9.58
C PRO A 77 -24.37 -13.24 8.43
N GLY A 78 -23.04 -13.29 8.54
CA GLY A 78 -22.12 -12.72 7.56
C GLY A 78 -21.69 -11.27 7.81
N SER A 79 -22.20 -10.60 8.84
CA SER A 79 -21.84 -9.22 9.21
C SER A 79 -20.32 -8.99 9.29
N GLU A 80 -19.56 -9.94 9.85
CA GLU A 80 -18.11 -9.82 9.96
C GLU A 80 -17.43 -9.71 8.59
N VAL A 81 -17.90 -10.50 7.62
CA VAL A 81 -17.37 -10.47 6.25
C VAL A 81 -17.73 -9.15 5.57
N VAL A 82 -18.98 -8.72 5.68
CA VAL A 82 -19.45 -7.45 5.09
C VAL A 82 -18.73 -6.27 5.71
N ALA A 83 -18.63 -6.22 7.05
CA ALA A 83 -17.93 -5.16 7.77
C ALA A 83 -16.45 -5.09 7.37
N THR A 84 -15.76 -6.23 7.20
CA THR A 84 -14.38 -6.28 6.71
C THR A 84 -14.27 -5.63 5.32
N ARG A 85 -15.15 -5.96 4.39
CA ARG A 85 -15.14 -5.39 3.02
C ARG A 85 -15.47 -3.90 3.02
N LEU A 86 -16.44 -3.47 3.82
CA LEU A 86 -16.77 -2.06 3.98
C LEU A 86 -15.61 -1.27 4.59
N ALA A 87 -14.90 -1.84 5.56
CA ALA A 87 -13.71 -1.23 6.13
C ALA A 87 -12.58 -1.06 5.09
N GLU A 88 -12.33 -2.07 4.22
CA GLU A 88 -11.39 -1.96 3.11
C GLU A 88 -11.77 -0.81 2.16
N VAL A 89 -13.04 -0.72 1.79
CA VAL A 89 -13.57 0.36 0.94
C VAL A 89 -13.42 1.72 1.64
N LEU A 90 -13.77 1.80 2.92
CA LEU A 90 -13.62 3.00 3.73
C LEU A 90 -12.18 3.50 3.76
N PHE A 91 -11.22 2.61 3.95
CA PHE A 91 -9.79 2.93 3.90
C PHE A 91 -9.38 3.59 2.58
N ILE A 92 -9.84 3.04 1.45
CA ILE A 92 -9.59 3.63 0.12
C ILE A 92 -10.23 5.02 -0.01
N HIS A 93 -11.45 5.20 0.49
CA HIS A 93 -12.12 6.51 0.47
C HIS A 93 -11.38 7.56 1.32
N VAL A 94 -10.89 7.18 2.50
CA VAL A 94 -10.08 8.04 3.37
C VAL A 94 -8.79 8.47 2.65
N LEU A 95 -8.08 7.54 2.01
CA LEU A 95 -6.87 7.85 1.24
C LEU A 95 -7.17 8.82 0.08
N ARG A 96 -8.22 8.56 -0.69
CA ARG A 96 -8.64 9.43 -1.80
C ARG A 96 -8.97 10.83 -1.32
N ALA A 97 -9.73 10.94 -0.25
CA ALA A 97 -10.12 12.24 0.31
C ALA A 97 -8.90 12.99 0.87
N HIS A 98 -7.98 12.28 1.54
CA HIS A 98 -6.72 12.86 2.03
C HIS A 98 -5.88 13.42 0.88
N ILE A 99 -5.75 12.68 -0.22
CA ILE A 99 -5.01 13.13 -1.41
C ILE A 99 -5.69 14.33 -2.07
N ALA A 100 -7.03 14.33 -2.12
CA ALA A 100 -7.80 15.42 -2.73
C ALA A 100 -7.77 16.72 -1.90
N SER A 101 -7.68 16.62 -0.57
CA SER A 101 -7.69 17.78 0.35
C SER A 101 -6.29 18.28 0.73
N GLY A 102 -5.24 17.56 0.35
CA GLY A 102 -3.88 17.91 0.72
C GLY A 102 -3.30 19.06 -0.09
N PRO A 103 -2.48 19.94 0.52
CA PRO A 103 -1.71 20.95 -0.20
C PRO A 103 -0.71 20.27 -1.15
N GLU A 104 -0.11 21.05 -2.07
CA GLU A 104 0.85 20.59 -3.11
C GLU A 104 2.00 19.69 -2.63
N ARG A 105 2.15 19.49 -1.33
CA ARG A 105 3.12 18.57 -0.70
C ARG A 105 2.85 17.09 -0.92
N ASN A 106 1.68 16.73 -1.45
CA ASN A 106 1.34 15.34 -1.79
C ASN A 106 1.89 14.94 -3.17
N LYS A 107 3.15 15.25 -3.44
CA LYS A 107 3.95 14.56 -4.44
C LYS A 107 4.27 13.19 -3.86
N GLY A 108 4.23 12.17 -4.66
CA GLY A 108 4.62 10.84 -4.23
C GLY A 108 3.73 9.74 -4.76
N LEU A 109 4.08 8.53 -4.38
CA LEU A 109 3.46 7.30 -4.90
C LEU A 109 1.94 7.28 -4.73
N LEU A 110 1.41 7.78 -3.60
CA LEU A 110 -0.04 7.83 -3.39
C LEU A 110 -0.75 8.64 -4.46
N ARG A 111 -0.27 9.86 -4.74
CA ARG A 111 -0.88 10.70 -5.78
C ARG A 111 -0.75 10.05 -7.16
N ALA A 112 0.40 9.44 -7.45
CA ALA A 112 0.62 8.75 -8.71
C ALA A 112 -0.31 7.52 -8.89
N VAL A 113 -0.57 6.76 -7.82
CA VAL A 113 -1.48 5.61 -7.86
C VAL A 113 -2.93 6.02 -8.12
N PHE A 114 -3.37 7.17 -7.58
CA PHE A 114 -4.72 7.68 -7.78
C PHE A 114 -4.85 8.63 -8.98
N ASP A 115 -3.77 8.99 -9.63
CA ASP A 115 -3.80 9.66 -10.93
C ASP A 115 -4.23 8.66 -12.01
N PRO A 116 -5.25 8.94 -12.83
CA PRO A 116 -5.75 7.96 -13.79
C PRO A 116 -4.70 7.42 -14.76
N GLN A 117 -3.84 8.30 -15.27
CA GLN A 117 -2.81 7.92 -16.23
C GLN A 117 -1.61 7.26 -15.56
N MET A 118 -1.08 7.85 -14.49
CA MET A 118 0.03 7.26 -13.73
C MET A 118 -0.36 5.97 -13.02
N GLY A 119 -1.57 5.90 -12.47
CA GLY A 119 -2.12 4.69 -11.87
C GLY A 119 -2.19 3.52 -12.84
N THR A 120 -2.57 3.78 -14.10
CA THR A 120 -2.55 2.75 -15.15
C THR A 120 -1.14 2.25 -15.43
N ALA A 121 -0.15 3.15 -15.58
CA ALA A 121 1.25 2.76 -15.78
C ALA A 121 1.81 1.99 -14.57
N LEU A 122 1.55 2.45 -13.34
CA LEU A 122 1.97 1.76 -12.12
C LEU A 122 1.33 0.39 -11.99
N SER A 123 0.04 0.24 -12.28
CA SER A 123 -0.65 -1.05 -12.31
C SER A 123 -0.05 -2.00 -13.34
N ALA A 124 0.33 -1.49 -14.50
CA ALA A 124 1.01 -2.26 -15.54
C ALA A 124 2.39 -2.76 -15.06
N ILE A 125 3.20 -1.90 -14.44
CA ILE A 125 4.51 -2.26 -13.87
C ILE A 125 4.34 -3.32 -12.78
N HIS A 126 3.40 -3.11 -11.86
CA HIS A 126 3.19 -3.99 -10.71
C HIS A 126 2.65 -5.36 -11.11
N GLY A 127 1.72 -5.40 -12.06
CA GLY A 127 1.10 -6.65 -12.54
C GLY A 127 1.97 -7.47 -13.49
N ARG A 128 2.89 -6.82 -14.22
CA ARG A 128 3.69 -7.46 -15.26
C ARG A 128 5.19 -7.22 -15.05
N VAL A 129 5.72 -7.71 -13.93
CA VAL A 129 7.09 -7.47 -13.48
C VAL A 129 8.17 -7.93 -14.48
N LYS A 130 7.91 -9.02 -15.24
CA LYS A 130 8.86 -9.58 -16.22
C LYS A 130 8.94 -8.78 -17.51
N THR A 131 7.92 -7.98 -17.83
CA THR A 131 7.82 -7.25 -19.09
C THR A 131 9.03 -6.31 -19.27
N PRO A 132 9.72 -6.32 -20.41
CA PRO A 132 10.83 -5.43 -20.69
C PRO A 132 10.32 -3.99 -20.97
N TRP A 133 9.84 -3.34 -19.91
CA TRP A 133 9.28 -2.01 -19.99
C TRP A 133 10.27 -0.99 -20.55
N THR A 134 9.84 -0.20 -21.49
CA THR A 134 10.51 1.03 -21.94
C THR A 134 9.69 2.24 -21.54
N VAL A 135 10.27 3.43 -21.62
CA VAL A 135 9.53 4.67 -21.34
C VAL A 135 8.39 4.83 -22.35
N GLU A 136 8.61 4.42 -23.59
CA GLU A 136 7.61 4.45 -24.68
C GLU A 136 6.41 3.55 -24.35
N SER A 137 6.67 2.27 -24.01
CA SER A 137 5.59 1.33 -23.73
C SER A 137 4.79 1.68 -22.46
N LEU A 138 5.43 2.31 -21.47
CA LEU A 138 4.74 2.83 -20.30
C LEU A 138 3.92 4.08 -20.60
N ALA A 139 4.45 4.98 -21.44
CA ALA A 139 3.72 6.16 -21.90
C ALA A 139 2.49 5.78 -22.70
N GLU A 140 2.62 4.80 -23.61
CA GLU A 140 1.50 4.24 -24.36
C GLU A 140 0.42 3.67 -23.43
N ALA A 141 0.83 2.86 -22.45
CA ALA A 141 -0.09 2.31 -21.44
C ALA A 141 -0.83 3.40 -20.63
N ALA A 142 -0.18 4.55 -20.41
CA ALA A 142 -0.76 5.71 -19.73
C ALA A 142 -1.58 6.62 -20.66
N GLY A 143 -1.61 6.36 -21.98
CA GLY A 143 -2.24 7.25 -22.97
C GLY A 143 -1.56 8.62 -23.07
N MET A 144 -0.23 8.66 -22.95
CA MET A 144 0.57 9.89 -22.94
C MET A 144 1.68 9.87 -23.99
N SER A 145 2.17 11.05 -24.40
CA SER A 145 3.43 11.12 -25.13
C SER A 145 4.60 10.74 -24.21
N ARG A 146 5.69 10.19 -24.81
CA ARG A 146 6.89 9.77 -24.06
C ARG A 146 7.47 10.87 -23.16
N SER A 147 7.59 12.08 -23.69
CA SER A 147 8.16 13.23 -22.97
C SER A 147 7.26 13.69 -21.81
N ALA A 148 5.95 13.82 -22.06
CA ALA A 148 4.98 14.20 -21.03
C ALA A 148 4.91 13.17 -19.90
N PHE A 149 4.90 11.88 -20.25
CA PHE A 149 4.92 10.78 -19.29
C PHE A 149 6.16 10.81 -18.40
N ALA A 150 7.36 10.87 -19.02
CA ALA A 150 8.62 10.88 -18.27
C ALA A 150 8.73 12.08 -17.31
N ALA A 151 8.35 13.27 -17.78
CA ALA A 151 8.34 14.48 -16.95
C ALA A 151 7.38 14.37 -15.77
N ARG A 152 6.12 13.97 -16.02
CA ARG A 152 5.09 13.82 -15.00
C ARG A 152 5.42 12.70 -14.01
N PHE A 153 5.96 11.57 -14.47
CA PHE A 153 6.39 10.47 -13.62
C PHE A 153 7.47 10.94 -12.66
N LYS A 154 8.51 11.63 -13.17
CA LYS A 154 9.59 12.19 -12.34
C LYS A 154 9.09 13.26 -11.37
N GLU A 155 8.17 14.11 -11.79
CA GLU A 155 7.55 15.13 -10.93
C GLU A 155 6.81 14.50 -9.75
N LEU A 156 6.02 13.45 -9.99
CA LEU A 156 5.20 12.79 -8.99
C LEU A 156 6.01 11.86 -8.08
N LEU A 157 6.95 11.09 -8.63
CA LEU A 157 7.64 10.00 -7.93
C LEU A 157 9.10 10.33 -7.57
N GLY A 158 9.63 11.47 -8.04
CA GLY A 158 11.00 11.90 -7.75
C GLY A 158 12.09 11.12 -8.50
N GLN A 159 11.73 10.12 -9.32
CA GLN A 159 12.63 9.25 -10.04
C GLN A 159 12.12 8.94 -11.46
N THR A 160 12.98 8.42 -12.33
CA THR A 160 12.58 8.04 -13.69
C THR A 160 11.75 6.77 -13.71
N PRO A 161 10.92 6.55 -14.77
CA PRO A 161 10.12 5.32 -14.90
C PRO A 161 10.95 4.02 -14.83
N LEU A 162 12.12 3.98 -15.45
CA LEU A 162 12.96 2.77 -15.47
C LEU A 162 13.71 2.54 -14.17
N GLU A 163 14.05 3.58 -13.41
CA GLU A 163 14.54 3.44 -12.03
C GLU A 163 13.47 2.80 -11.16
N TYR A 164 12.24 3.29 -11.25
CA TYR A 164 11.10 2.72 -10.51
C TYR A 164 10.85 1.26 -10.87
N VAL A 165 10.85 0.89 -12.17
CA VAL A 165 10.72 -0.51 -12.62
C VAL A 165 11.82 -1.38 -12.01
N THR A 166 13.06 -0.89 -12.00
CA THR A 166 14.19 -1.61 -11.43
C THR A 166 14.02 -1.83 -9.93
N GLU A 167 13.66 -0.79 -9.17
CA GLU A 167 13.39 -0.91 -7.73
C GLU A 167 12.23 -1.87 -7.44
N TRP A 168 11.14 -1.79 -8.22
CA TRP A 168 10.01 -2.70 -8.07
C TRP A 168 10.41 -4.16 -8.29
N ARG A 169 11.22 -4.44 -9.32
CA ARG A 169 11.78 -5.78 -9.57
C ARG A 169 12.62 -6.27 -8.39
N MET A 170 13.46 -5.41 -7.82
CA MET A 170 14.29 -5.77 -6.66
C MET A 170 13.46 -6.04 -5.41
N ARG A 171 12.40 -5.28 -5.17
CA ARG A 171 11.44 -5.56 -4.07
C ARG A 171 10.77 -6.93 -4.26
N LYS A 172 10.33 -7.24 -5.47
CA LYS A 172 9.77 -8.57 -5.78
C LYS A 172 10.81 -9.69 -5.64
N ALA A 173 12.06 -9.43 -6.01
CA ALA A 173 13.14 -10.39 -5.81
C ALA A 173 13.39 -10.67 -4.33
N MET A 174 13.42 -9.63 -3.47
CA MET A 174 13.57 -9.81 -2.02
C MET A 174 12.46 -10.71 -1.45
N GLN A 175 11.18 -10.48 -1.83
CA GLN A 175 10.06 -11.33 -1.42
C GLN A 175 10.24 -12.79 -1.87
N LEU A 176 10.71 -13.01 -3.10
CA LEU A 176 10.93 -14.36 -3.62
C LEU A 176 12.13 -15.06 -2.95
N LEU A 177 13.14 -14.31 -2.52
CA LEU A 177 14.30 -14.83 -1.81
C LEU A 177 13.99 -15.22 -0.36
N GLU A 178 12.96 -14.64 0.26
CA GLU A 178 12.48 -15.07 1.58
C GLU A 178 11.94 -16.51 1.56
N HIS A 179 11.42 -16.96 0.41
CA HIS A 179 11.08 -18.36 0.14
C HIS A 179 12.31 -19.13 -0.32
N ARG A 180 12.97 -19.84 0.62
CA ARG A 180 14.30 -20.44 0.52
C ARG A 180 14.46 -21.60 -0.47
N ASP A 181 13.39 -22.04 -1.11
CA ASP A 181 13.35 -23.17 -2.05
C ASP A 181 13.76 -22.79 -3.49
N LYS A 182 13.96 -21.49 -3.78
CA LYS A 182 14.21 -21.00 -5.13
C LYS A 182 15.70 -20.77 -5.41
N LYS A 183 16.16 -21.27 -6.56
CA LYS A 183 17.51 -20.95 -7.07
C LYS A 183 17.56 -19.46 -7.49
N LEU A 184 18.73 -18.86 -7.36
CA LEU A 184 18.94 -17.46 -7.69
C LEU A 184 18.56 -17.13 -9.14
N ILE A 185 18.87 -18.03 -10.09
CA ILE A 185 18.52 -17.88 -11.50
C ILE A 185 17.00 -17.85 -11.72
N ASP A 186 16.24 -18.63 -10.94
CA ASP A 186 14.78 -18.66 -11.04
C ASP A 186 14.17 -17.38 -10.51
N VAL A 187 14.74 -16.81 -9.44
CA VAL A 187 14.36 -15.49 -8.93
C VAL A 187 14.68 -14.39 -9.94
N ALA A 188 15.89 -14.40 -10.53
CA ALA A 188 16.30 -13.46 -11.57
C ALA A 188 15.32 -13.47 -12.75
N ARG A 189 15.00 -14.65 -13.27
CA ARG A 189 14.02 -14.82 -14.36
C ARG A 189 12.62 -14.40 -13.96
N ALA A 190 12.22 -14.67 -12.71
CA ALA A 190 10.90 -14.30 -12.20
C ALA A 190 10.69 -12.78 -12.16
N VAL A 191 11.77 -11.99 -12.05
CA VAL A 191 11.73 -10.54 -12.04
C VAL A 191 12.25 -9.89 -13.34
N GLY A 192 12.40 -10.68 -14.41
CA GLY A 192 12.69 -10.20 -15.77
C GLY A 192 14.17 -9.93 -16.06
N TYR A 193 15.08 -10.71 -15.45
CA TYR A 193 16.50 -10.74 -15.81
C TYR A 193 16.85 -12.07 -16.45
N GLU A 194 17.62 -12.01 -17.54
CA GLU A 194 18.04 -13.20 -18.28
C GLU A 194 19.31 -13.85 -17.71
N SER A 195 20.10 -13.07 -16.95
CA SER A 195 21.34 -13.57 -16.36
C SER A 195 21.49 -13.22 -14.88
N ASP A 196 22.12 -14.12 -14.11
CA ASP A 196 22.44 -13.91 -12.70
C ASP A 196 23.38 -12.72 -12.50
N ALA A 197 24.31 -12.50 -13.42
CA ALA A 197 25.25 -11.39 -13.33
C ALA A 197 24.57 -10.04 -13.43
N ALA A 198 23.67 -9.86 -14.42
CA ALA A 198 22.88 -8.62 -14.58
C ALA A 198 21.95 -8.40 -13.38
N PHE A 199 21.29 -9.47 -12.91
CA PHE A 199 20.46 -9.44 -11.73
C PHE A 199 21.25 -9.05 -10.47
N SER A 200 22.37 -9.73 -10.18
CA SER A 200 23.19 -9.48 -8.98
C SER A 200 23.75 -8.07 -8.95
N LYS A 201 24.14 -7.52 -10.12
CA LYS A 201 24.60 -6.13 -10.25
C LYS A 201 23.48 -5.13 -9.95
N ALA A 202 22.27 -5.36 -10.50
CA ALA A 202 21.12 -4.51 -10.23
C ALA A 202 20.68 -4.60 -8.76
N PHE A 203 20.64 -5.81 -8.20
CA PHE A 203 20.27 -6.06 -6.82
C PHE A 203 21.24 -5.36 -5.85
N LYS A 204 22.57 -5.53 -6.03
CA LYS A 204 23.56 -4.84 -5.20
C LYS A 204 23.43 -3.32 -5.28
N ARG A 205 23.16 -2.77 -6.46
CA ARG A 205 22.98 -1.32 -6.65
C ARG A 205 21.76 -0.78 -5.88
N VAL A 206 20.64 -1.51 -5.86
CA VAL A 206 19.38 -1.05 -5.25
C VAL A 206 19.29 -1.40 -3.77
N VAL A 207 19.73 -2.61 -3.40
CA VAL A 207 19.58 -3.15 -2.03
C VAL A 207 20.82 -2.88 -1.16
N GLY A 208 21.96 -2.57 -1.78
CA GLY A 208 23.22 -2.29 -1.07
C GLY A 208 24.04 -3.56 -0.74
N ALA A 209 23.50 -4.76 -0.96
CA ALA A 209 24.16 -6.04 -0.74
C ALA A 209 23.93 -6.97 -1.94
N ASN A 210 24.79 -7.95 -2.20
CA ASN A 210 24.48 -8.95 -3.20
C ASN A 210 23.41 -9.93 -2.69
N PRO A 211 22.70 -10.68 -3.57
CA PRO A 211 21.62 -11.58 -3.16
C PRO A 211 22.05 -12.63 -2.12
N GLY A 212 23.28 -13.18 -2.22
CA GLY A 212 23.81 -14.15 -1.26
C GLY A 212 24.09 -13.54 0.12
N GLU A 213 24.57 -12.30 0.18
CA GLU A 213 24.75 -11.54 1.43
C GLU A 213 23.41 -11.19 2.06
N TYR A 214 22.43 -10.79 1.25
CA TYR A 214 21.07 -10.48 1.71
C TYR A 214 20.44 -11.71 2.40
N LEU A 215 20.55 -12.89 1.78
CA LEU A 215 20.06 -14.13 2.37
C LEU A 215 20.76 -14.47 3.69
N ARG A 216 22.07 -14.27 3.81
CA ARG A 216 22.80 -14.53 5.06
C ARG A 216 22.41 -13.61 6.19
N ARG A 217 22.26 -12.29 5.94
CA ARG A 217 21.82 -11.31 6.95
C ARG A 217 20.43 -11.62 7.49
N GLY A 218 19.49 -12.03 6.64
CA GLY A 218 18.16 -12.49 7.08
C GLY A 218 18.19 -13.75 7.95
N PHE A 219 19.32 -14.51 7.98
CA PHE A 219 19.53 -15.60 8.93
C PHE A 219 19.92 -15.11 10.33
N GLU A 220 20.70 -14.04 10.41
CA GLU A 220 21.21 -13.52 11.68
C GLU A 220 20.10 -12.81 12.46
N ASP A 221 19.23 -12.05 11.78
CA ASP A 221 18.10 -11.35 12.41
C ASP A 221 17.00 -12.29 12.95
N ASN A 222 16.78 -13.45 12.29
CA ASN A 222 15.79 -14.44 12.73
C ASN A 222 16.31 -15.43 13.81
N ALA A 223 17.62 -15.50 14.03
CA ALA A 223 18.22 -16.35 15.06
C ALA A 223 18.24 -15.67 16.45
N HIS A 224 17.90 -14.39 16.51
CA HIS A 224 17.91 -13.57 17.74
C HIS A 224 16.51 -13.05 18.11
N ALA A 225 15.45 -13.49 17.43
CA ALA A 225 14.04 -13.17 17.71
C ALA A 225 13.29 -14.40 18.24
#